data_5c92c77b3fb8f7d65075d93850a20de5
#
_entry.id   5c92c77b3fb8f7d65075d93850a20de5
#
_cell.length_a   1.000
_cell.length_b   1.000
_cell.length_c   1.000
_cell.angle_alpha   90.00
_cell.angle_beta   90.00
_cell.angle_gamma   90.00
#
_symmetry.space_group_name_H-M   'P 1'
#
loop_
_entity.id
_entity.type
_entity.pdbx_description
1 polymer ?
#
loop_
_entity_poly.entity_id
_entity_poly.type
_entity_poly.pdbx_seq_one_letter_code
_entity_poly.pdbx_strand_id
1 'polypeptide(L)'
;MEKNNNNSNNIIELKNIVKTYDNGFTAVDGFNLEVKRGEFVTFLGPSGCGKTTTLRMIAGFEIPTSGEILLNGQDISKLPPNKRPINTVFQRYALFPHLNIFDNIAFGLKLKKLPKAEIVKKVKKV
;
A
#
# COMPACT_ATOMS: atom_id res chain seq x y z
N MET A 1 8.17 -23.37 -21.82
CA MET A 1 7.72 -22.19 -21.02
C MET A 1 6.49 -22.59 -20.23
N GLU A 2 6.71 -23.04 -19.02
CA GLU A 2 5.61 -23.38 -18.13
C GLU A 2 4.96 -22.09 -17.63
N LYS A 3 3.73 -21.86 -18.07
CA LYS A 3 2.84 -20.89 -17.44
C LYS A 3 2.49 -21.47 -16.06
N ASN A 4 3.18 -21.05 -15.02
CA ASN A 4 2.73 -21.28 -13.65
C ASN A 4 1.39 -20.56 -13.47
N ASN A 5 0.31 -21.25 -13.81
CA ASN A 5 -1.04 -20.95 -13.34
C ASN A 5 -1.10 -21.28 -11.84
N ASN A 6 -0.40 -20.52 -11.02
CA ASN A 6 -0.71 -20.44 -9.61
C ASN A 6 -2.02 -19.66 -9.49
N ASN A 7 -3.12 -20.40 -9.55
CA ASN A 7 -4.46 -19.94 -9.25
C ASN A 7 -4.57 -19.75 -7.72
N SER A 8 -3.61 -19.02 -7.13
CA SER A 8 -3.67 -18.66 -5.73
C SER A 8 -4.76 -17.60 -5.60
N ASN A 9 -5.77 -17.88 -4.78
CA ASN A 9 -6.82 -16.92 -4.44
C ASN A 9 -6.27 -15.75 -3.61
N ASN A 10 -4.95 -15.72 -3.42
CA ASN A 10 -4.24 -14.72 -2.64
C ASN A 10 -4.09 -13.42 -3.44
N ILE A 11 -4.50 -12.31 -2.84
CA ILE A 11 -4.30 -10.98 -3.42
C ILE A 11 -2.95 -10.41 -3.02
N ILE A 12 -2.54 -10.62 -1.77
CA ILE A 12 -1.23 -10.19 -1.23
C ILE A 12 -0.55 -11.40 -0.60
N GLU A 13 0.74 -11.53 -0.86
CA GLU A 13 1.61 -12.51 -0.22
C GLU A 13 2.90 -11.82 0.23
N LEU A 14 3.26 -12.00 1.49
CA LEU A 14 4.56 -11.60 2.05
C LEU A 14 5.34 -12.87 2.32
N LYS A 15 6.55 -12.98 1.77
CA LYS A 15 7.39 -14.18 1.87
C LYS A 15 8.73 -13.83 2.52
N ASN A 16 8.94 -14.33 3.72
CA ASN A 16 10.19 -14.16 4.48
C ASN A 16 10.66 -12.70 4.56
N ILE A 17 9.73 -11.79 4.83
CA ILE A 17 10.02 -10.35 4.87
C ILE A 17 10.91 -10.03 6.05
N VAL A 18 12.04 -9.40 5.75
CA VAL A 18 12.95 -8.82 6.75
C VAL A 18 13.10 -7.33 6.48
N LYS A 19 13.07 -6.53 7.54
CA LYS A 19 13.43 -5.12 7.49
C LYS A 19 14.39 -4.78 8.61
N THR A 20 15.62 -4.51 8.24
CA THR A 20 16.67 -3.98 9.10
C THR A 20 17.04 -2.58 8.65
N TYR A 21 17.08 -1.64 9.57
CA TYR A 21 17.49 -0.25 9.32
C TYR A 21 19.02 -0.10 9.45
N ASP A 22 19.57 1.00 8.92
CA ASP A 22 21.03 1.26 8.90
C ASP A 22 21.66 1.33 10.29
N ASN A 23 20.88 1.63 11.33
CA ASN A 23 21.32 1.59 12.73
C ASN A 23 21.38 0.17 13.31
N GLY A 24 21.17 -0.88 12.51
CA GLY A 24 21.18 -2.27 12.93
C GLY A 24 19.88 -2.78 13.57
N PHE A 25 18.85 -1.91 13.73
CA PHE A 25 17.57 -2.33 14.29
C PHE A 25 16.75 -3.13 13.28
N THR A 26 16.38 -4.35 13.63
CA THR A 26 15.50 -5.20 12.83
C THR A 26 14.05 -5.03 13.31
N ALA A 27 13.25 -4.36 12.49
CA ALA A 27 11.85 -4.08 12.79
C ALA A 27 10.91 -5.24 12.41
N VAL A 28 11.27 -6.01 11.40
CA VAL A 28 10.53 -7.19 10.93
C VAL A 28 11.54 -8.27 10.59
N ASP A 29 11.32 -9.48 11.09
CA ASP A 29 12.24 -10.61 10.96
C ASP A 29 11.51 -11.87 10.48
N GLY A 30 11.69 -12.21 9.21
CA GLY A 30 11.14 -13.43 8.61
C GLY A 30 9.61 -13.50 8.57
N PHE A 31 8.92 -12.38 8.41
CA PHE A 31 7.45 -12.32 8.43
C PHE A 31 6.83 -12.90 7.16
N ASN A 32 5.84 -13.77 7.35
CA ASN A 32 5.05 -14.37 6.28
C ASN A 32 3.56 -14.06 6.47
N LEU A 33 2.87 -13.72 5.38
CA LEU A 33 1.44 -13.46 5.40
C LEU A 33 0.85 -13.77 4.02
N GLU A 34 -0.31 -14.40 4.01
CA GLU A 34 -1.15 -14.57 2.82
C GLU A 34 -2.50 -13.92 3.09
N VAL A 35 -2.94 -13.06 2.18
CA VAL A 35 -4.25 -12.41 2.23
C VAL A 35 -5.05 -12.82 1.01
N LYS A 36 -6.19 -13.44 1.23
CA LYS A 36 -7.09 -13.86 0.16
C LYS A 36 -7.91 -12.68 -0.37
N ARG A 37 -8.37 -12.81 -1.59
CA ARG A 37 -9.26 -11.82 -2.19
C ARG A 37 -10.56 -11.67 -1.38
N GLY A 38 -10.89 -10.42 -1.00
CA GLY A 38 -12.06 -10.10 -0.18
C GLY A 38 -11.89 -10.36 1.33
N GLU A 39 -10.70 -10.78 1.77
CA GLU A 39 -10.41 -10.99 3.18
C GLU A 39 -10.14 -9.67 3.90
N PHE A 40 -10.60 -9.58 5.15
CA PHE A 40 -10.28 -8.50 6.08
C PHE A 40 -9.24 -8.99 7.09
N VAL A 41 -8.09 -8.34 7.14
CA VAL A 41 -6.96 -8.70 8.00
C VAL A 41 -6.64 -7.56 8.96
N THR A 42 -6.42 -7.88 10.24
CA THR A 42 -6.03 -6.93 11.27
C THR A 42 -4.66 -7.27 11.82
N PHE A 43 -3.76 -6.28 11.88
CA PHE A 43 -2.49 -6.40 12.59
C PHE A 43 -2.65 -5.93 14.02
N LEU A 44 -2.46 -6.84 14.96
CA LEU A 44 -2.55 -6.57 16.38
C LEU A 44 -1.20 -6.83 17.07
N GLY A 45 -0.81 -5.95 17.98
CA GLY A 45 0.41 -6.10 18.76
C GLY A 45 0.82 -4.79 19.43
N PRO A 46 1.80 -4.84 20.36
CA PRO A 46 2.29 -3.66 21.06
C PRO A 46 2.98 -2.68 20.12
N SER A 47 3.17 -1.44 20.59
CA SER A 47 3.94 -0.43 19.85
C SER A 47 5.36 -0.94 19.57
N GLY A 48 5.85 -0.71 18.35
CA GLY A 48 7.21 -1.11 17.94
C GLY A 48 7.36 -2.57 17.50
N CYS A 49 6.28 -3.35 17.38
CA CYS A 49 6.34 -4.76 16.92
C CYS A 49 6.35 -4.93 15.37
N GLY A 50 6.58 -3.87 14.61
CA GLY A 50 6.71 -3.95 13.15
C GLY A 50 5.43 -3.78 12.34
N LYS A 51 4.25 -3.55 12.96
CA LYS A 51 2.97 -3.37 12.23
C LYS A 51 3.03 -2.24 11.20
N THR A 52 3.41 -1.05 11.63
CA THR A 52 3.52 0.13 10.76
C THR A 52 4.57 -0.08 9.68
N THR A 53 5.72 -0.66 10.02
CA THR A 53 6.78 -0.97 9.05
C THR A 53 6.29 -1.94 7.99
N THR A 54 5.57 -2.99 8.37
CA THR A 54 4.99 -3.96 7.43
C THR A 54 3.98 -3.29 6.49
N LEU A 55 3.06 -2.48 7.02
CA LEU A 55 2.10 -1.73 6.19
C LEU A 55 2.80 -0.75 5.25
N ARG A 56 3.86 -0.07 5.70
CA ARG A 56 4.67 0.82 4.86
C ARG A 56 5.39 0.07 3.74
N MET A 57 5.87 -1.16 4.00
CA MET A 57 6.47 -2.00 2.97
C MET A 57 5.43 -2.45 1.93
N ILE A 58 4.23 -2.83 2.34
CA ILE A 58 3.14 -3.17 1.43
C ILE A 58 2.76 -1.96 0.56
N ALA A 59 2.67 -0.78 1.15
CA ALA A 59 2.32 0.46 0.45
C ALA A 59 3.45 1.01 -0.45
N GLY A 60 4.70 0.56 -0.25
CA GLY A 60 5.85 0.99 -1.03
C GLY A 60 6.61 2.19 -0.47
N PHE A 61 6.30 2.63 0.76
CA PHE A 61 7.04 3.69 1.46
C PHE A 61 8.31 3.20 2.13
N GLU A 62 8.46 1.88 2.27
CA GLU A 62 9.66 1.20 2.74
C GLU A 62 9.98 0.04 1.81
N ILE A 63 11.26 -0.22 1.61
CA ILE A 63 11.73 -1.37 0.84
C ILE A 63 12.17 -2.44 1.84
N PRO A 64 11.73 -3.70 1.72
CA PRO A 64 12.24 -4.78 2.56
C PRO A 64 13.74 -4.98 2.33
N THR A 65 14.47 -5.34 3.39
CA THR A 65 15.89 -5.69 3.29
C THR A 65 16.04 -7.03 2.55
N SER A 66 15.12 -7.96 2.78
CA SER A 66 15.01 -9.21 2.04
C SER A 66 13.58 -9.74 2.07
N GLY A 67 13.31 -10.76 1.27
CA GLY A 67 11.98 -11.32 1.06
C GLY A 67 11.24 -10.68 -0.11
N GLU A 68 10.03 -11.15 -0.35
CA GLU A 68 9.22 -10.74 -1.50
C GLU A 68 7.81 -10.32 -1.07
N ILE A 69 7.28 -9.27 -1.70
CA ILE A 69 5.89 -8.84 -1.57
C ILE A 69 5.23 -9.04 -2.93
N LEU A 70 4.28 -9.97 -3.00
CA LEU A 70 3.54 -10.25 -4.22
C LEU A 70 2.14 -9.64 -4.14
N LEU A 71 1.71 -9.02 -5.23
CA LEU A 71 0.34 -8.56 -5.44
C LEU A 71 -0.22 -9.27 -6.68
N ASN A 72 -1.26 -10.08 -6.51
CA ASN A 72 -1.79 -10.95 -7.55
C ASN A 72 -0.68 -11.81 -8.22
N GLY A 73 0.26 -12.33 -7.43
CA GLY A 73 1.39 -13.13 -7.93
C GLY A 73 2.53 -12.34 -8.58
N GLN A 74 2.43 -11.02 -8.68
CA GLN A 74 3.48 -10.17 -9.23
C GLN A 74 4.29 -9.52 -8.11
N ASP A 75 5.61 -9.62 -8.17
CA ASP A 75 6.51 -8.98 -7.20
C ASP A 75 6.44 -7.45 -7.32
N ILE A 76 6.08 -6.82 -6.23
CA ILE A 76 6.00 -5.36 -6.09
C ILE A 76 7.01 -4.80 -5.09
N SER A 77 7.91 -5.62 -4.55
CA SER A 77 8.83 -5.25 -3.46
C SER A 77 9.62 -3.98 -3.73
N LYS A 78 10.04 -3.76 -4.98
CA LYS A 78 10.84 -2.62 -5.41
C LYS A 78 10.04 -1.52 -6.12
N LEU A 79 8.73 -1.71 -6.33
CA LEU A 79 7.90 -0.71 -6.98
C LEU A 79 7.64 0.48 -6.04
N PRO A 80 7.73 1.73 -6.53
CA PRO A 80 7.37 2.91 -5.75
C PRO A 80 5.85 2.95 -5.48
N PRO A 81 5.38 3.71 -4.47
CA PRO A 81 3.97 3.75 -4.07
C PRO A 81 3.01 4.09 -5.22
N ASN A 82 3.38 5.03 -6.07
CA ASN A 82 2.55 5.48 -7.19
C ASN A 82 2.41 4.45 -8.32
N LYS A 83 3.20 3.38 -8.31
CA LYS A 83 3.13 2.27 -9.27
C LYS A 83 2.39 1.05 -8.72
N ARG A 84 2.01 1.07 -7.44
CA ARG A 84 1.26 -0.01 -6.81
C ARG A 84 -0.24 0.29 -6.85
N PRO A 85 -1.09 -0.64 -7.31
CA PRO A 85 -2.55 -0.46 -7.27
C PRO A 85 -3.08 -0.74 -5.85
N ILE A 86 -2.55 -0.01 -4.87
CA ILE A 86 -2.85 -0.09 -3.44
C ILE A 86 -3.20 1.30 -2.94
N ASN A 87 -4.25 1.41 -2.14
CA ASN A 87 -4.62 2.65 -1.48
C ASN A 87 -4.33 2.55 0.02
N THR A 88 -3.72 3.60 0.58
CA THR A 88 -3.44 3.71 2.00
C THR A 88 -4.25 4.85 2.59
N VAL A 89 -5.00 4.57 3.67
CA VAL A 89 -5.65 5.60 4.47
C VAL A 89 -4.74 5.96 5.63
N PHE A 90 -4.24 7.20 5.63
CA PHE A 90 -3.33 7.67 6.67
C PHE A 90 -4.09 8.12 7.92
N GLN A 91 -3.52 7.90 9.09
CA GLN A 91 -4.08 8.27 10.39
C GLN A 91 -4.39 9.77 10.50
N ARG A 92 -3.64 10.63 9.82
CA ARG A 92 -3.84 12.10 9.78
C ARG A 92 -4.46 12.59 8.48
N TYR A 93 -5.20 11.70 7.76
CA TYR A 93 -5.92 12.00 6.51
C TYR A 93 -5.05 12.49 5.34
N ALA A 94 -3.77 12.81 5.54
CA ALA A 94 -2.82 13.27 4.51
C ALA A 94 -3.35 14.43 3.64
N LEU A 95 -4.04 15.39 4.25
CA LEU A 95 -4.54 16.59 3.54
C LEU A 95 -3.38 17.45 3.06
N PHE A 96 -3.54 18.05 1.89
CA PHE A 96 -2.63 19.08 1.37
C PHE A 96 -2.94 20.41 2.07
N PRO A 97 -2.07 20.92 2.95
CA PRO A 97 -2.36 22.09 3.78
C PRO A 97 -2.46 23.39 2.97
N HIS A 98 -1.87 23.43 1.78
CA HIS A 98 -1.90 24.58 0.85
C HIS A 98 -3.10 24.59 -0.08
N LEU A 99 -3.94 23.53 -0.05
CA LEU A 99 -5.15 23.43 -0.85
C LEU A 99 -6.40 23.65 0.03
N ASN A 100 -7.43 24.26 -0.54
CA ASN A 100 -8.73 24.33 0.10
C ASN A 100 -9.44 22.97 0.09
N ILE A 101 -10.62 22.88 0.73
CA ILE A 101 -11.39 21.63 0.84
C ILE A 101 -11.78 21.10 -0.54
N PHE A 102 -12.29 21.96 -1.42
CA PHE A 102 -12.67 21.57 -2.78
C PHE A 102 -11.49 20.98 -3.55
N ASP A 103 -10.34 21.63 -3.51
CA ASP A 103 -9.13 21.21 -4.22
C ASP A 103 -8.52 19.93 -3.65
N ASN A 104 -8.61 19.71 -2.33
CA ASN A 104 -8.23 18.43 -1.72
C ASN A 104 -9.08 17.27 -2.25
N ILE A 105 -10.40 17.42 -2.30
CA ILE A 105 -11.32 16.40 -2.84
C ILE A 105 -11.11 16.22 -4.34
N ALA A 106 -10.94 17.33 -5.07
CA ALA A 106 -10.77 17.32 -6.52
C ALA A 106 -9.41 16.81 -6.99
N PHE A 107 -8.42 16.70 -6.12
CA PHE A 107 -7.02 16.43 -6.49
C PHE A 107 -6.88 15.18 -7.37
N GLY A 108 -7.42 14.05 -6.94
CA GLY A 108 -7.35 12.80 -7.70
C GLY A 108 -8.11 12.87 -9.04
N LEU A 109 -9.20 13.63 -9.08
CA LEU A 109 -9.99 13.83 -10.31
C LEU A 109 -9.25 14.72 -11.32
N LYS A 110 -8.51 15.73 -10.82
CA LYS A 110 -7.64 16.59 -11.66
C LYS A 110 -6.48 15.77 -12.26
N LEU A 111 -5.87 14.88 -11.49
CA LEU A 111 -4.82 13.98 -11.99
C LEU A 111 -5.33 13.05 -13.10
N LYS A 112 -6.57 12.62 -13.03
CA LYS A 112 -7.25 11.83 -14.07
C LYS A 112 -7.67 12.68 -15.28
N LYS A 113 -7.39 14.00 -15.28
CA LYS A 113 -7.72 14.95 -16.35
C LYS A 113 -9.20 14.97 -16.73
N LEU A 114 -10.10 14.80 -15.75
CA LEU A 114 -11.54 14.89 -15.99
C LEU A 114 -11.96 16.32 -16.36
N PRO A 115 -13.03 16.50 -17.14
CA PRO A 115 -13.59 17.82 -17.44
C PRO A 115 -13.99 18.56 -16.18
N LYS A 116 -13.77 19.89 -16.14
CA LYS A 116 -14.03 20.73 -14.97
C LYS A 116 -15.49 20.61 -14.45
N ALA A 117 -16.45 20.55 -15.35
CA ALA A 117 -17.88 20.38 -15.00
C ALA A 117 -18.13 19.04 -14.27
N GLU A 118 -17.48 17.96 -14.70
CA GLU A 118 -17.59 16.65 -14.07
C GLU A 118 -16.93 16.63 -12.70
N ILE A 119 -15.76 17.28 -12.55
CA ILE A 119 -15.08 17.43 -11.26
C ILE A 119 -16.00 18.14 -10.26
N VAL A 120 -16.58 19.29 -10.64
CA VAL A 120 -17.50 20.05 -9.78
C VAL A 120 -18.69 19.20 -9.35
N LYS A 121 -19.30 18.46 -10.29
CA LYS A 121 -20.42 17.57 -10.00
C LYS A 121 -20.06 16.46 -9.01
N LYS A 122 -18.89 15.83 -9.20
CA LYS A 122 -18.43 14.75 -8.32
C LYS A 122 -18.05 15.27 -6.93
N VAL A 123 -17.36 16.39 -6.84
CA VAL A 123 -16.96 17.00 -5.55
C VAL A 123 -18.17 17.44 -4.72
N LYS A 124 -19.23 17.99 -5.36
CA LYS A 124 -20.45 18.38 -4.65
C LYS A 124 -21.29 17.20 -4.16
N LYS A 125 -21.03 15.99 -4.65
CA LYS A 125 -21.76 14.78 -4.25
C LYS A 125 -21.18 14.13 -2.98
N VAL A 126 -19.97 14.49 -2.60
CA VAL A 126 -19.27 14.02 -1.40
C VAL A 126 -19.45 14.98 -0.25
#